data_5a4ec6eb1e6c2d9e42f742ad16350f07
#
_entry.id   5a4ec6eb1e6c2d9e42f742ad16350f07
#
_cell.length_a   1.000
_cell.length_b   1.000
_cell.length_c   1.000
_cell.angle_alpha   90.00
_cell.angle_beta   90.00
_cell.angle_gamma   90.00
#
_symmetry.space_group_name_H-M   'P 1'
#
loop_
_entity.id
_entity.type
_entity.pdbx_description
1 polymer ?
#
loop_
_entity_poly.entity_id
_entity_poly.type
_entity_poly.pdbx_seq_one_letter_code
_entity_poly.pdbx_strand_id
1 'polypeptide(L)'
;MEDFIHLHVHTHYSILDGQSKVANLVKKAVGDGMRGMAITDHGVMYGVKELADCCAKVNKERKAEGLEPFKPIFGCEMYVARRTKEDKDKAMGDNSGYHLVVLAKNYKGYKNLIKLVSRAWVDGYYYKPRTDRSDLERYHEGLIVCSACIAGEVPRKILDGDLEGAREAAQWYHDLFGDDYYLELQRHEVKDPSVVANRETFPLQQRANRELIRLAKELGIKLVCTNDCHFENRETAEAHDHLLCLSTQEDLDDPNRMRYSKQEWFKTREEMNEVFADVPEALAN
;
A
#
# COMPACT_ATOMS: atom_id res chain seq x y z
N MET A 1 3.00 1.69 23.71
CA MET A 1 3.30 1.84 22.27
C MET A 1 3.14 0.47 21.65
N GLU A 2 2.24 0.39 20.70
CA GLU A 2 2.01 -0.85 19.96
C GLU A 2 3.23 -1.18 19.07
N ASP A 3 3.47 -2.46 18.86
CA ASP A 3 4.47 -2.90 17.90
C ASP A 3 3.94 -2.69 16.49
N PHE A 4 4.73 -2.04 15.63
CA PHE A 4 4.31 -1.64 14.31
C PHE A 4 5.35 -2.02 13.27
N ILE A 5 4.90 -2.43 12.10
CA ILE A 5 5.71 -2.63 10.90
C ILE A 5 5.00 -2.02 9.68
N HIS A 6 5.76 -1.49 8.73
CA HIS A 6 5.18 -0.98 7.50
C HIS A 6 4.78 -2.10 6.55
N LEU A 7 3.50 -2.10 6.13
CA LEU A 7 2.91 -3.09 5.21
C LEU A 7 2.60 -2.55 3.82
N HIS A 8 2.67 -1.22 3.62
CA HIS A 8 2.43 -0.54 2.34
C HIS A 8 3.61 0.41 2.07
N VAL A 9 4.55 -0.04 1.24
CA VAL A 9 5.83 0.63 1.02
C VAL A 9 6.26 0.52 -0.44
N HIS A 10 6.52 1.67 -1.05
CA HIS A 10 7.06 1.81 -2.40
C HIS A 10 8.55 2.07 -2.35
N THR A 11 9.28 1.33 -3.17
CA THR A 11 10.72 1.48 -3.36
C THR A 11 11.01 2.14 -4.70
N HIS A 12 12.28 2.34 -5.03
CA HIS A 12 12.68 2.82 -6.36
C HIS A 12 12.26 1.88 -7.51
N TYR A 13 11.71 0.69 -7.22
CA TYR A 13 11.10 -0.20 -8.19
C TYR A 13 9.65 0.16 -8.54
N SER A 14 9.01 1.05 -7.77
CA SER A 14 7.84 1.82 -8.21
C SER A 14 8.35 2.99 -9.07
N ILE A 15 8.73 2.67 -10.32
CA ILE A 15 9.53 3.55 -11.20
C ILE A 15 8.84 4.91 -11.38
N LEU A 16 9.61 6.00 -11.17
CA LEU A 16 9.17 7.39 -11.25
C LEU A 16 8.08 7.76 -10.22
N ASP A 17 7.97 6.98 -9.13
CA ASP A 17 7.06 7.24 -8.03
C ASP A 17 7.73 7.01 -6.68
N GLY A 18 8.23 5.81 -6.39
CA GLY A 18 9.00 5.54 -5.18
C GLY A 18 10.45 6.01 -5.27
N GLN A 19 10.95 6.66 -4.22
CA GLN A 19 12.34 7.16 -4.14
C GLN A 19 13.25 6.24 -3.32
N SER A 20 12.68 5.45 -2.42
CA SER A 20 13.41 4.74 -1.38
C SER A 20 14.22 3.56 -1.91
N LYS A 21 15.49 3.43 -1.46
CA LYS A 21 16.29 2.23 -1.70
C LYS A 21 15.97 1.16 -0.66
N VAL A 22 15.79 -0.08 -1.11
CA VAL A 22 15.45 -1.21 -0.23
C VAL A 22 16.42 -1.34 0.94
N ALA A 23 17.72 -1.26 0.68
CA ALA A 23 18.73 -1.39 1.73
C ALA A 23 18.64 -0.30 2.81
N ASN A 24 18.29 0.93 2.43
CA ASN A 24 18.12 2.04 3.37
C ASN A 24 16.86 1.86 4.22
N LEU A 25 15.76 1.42 3.62
CA LEU A 25 14.52 1.12 4.35
C LEU A 25 14.72 0.00 5.37
N VAL A 26 15.40 -1.09 4.99
CA VAL A 26 15.73 -2.19 5.91
C VAL A 26 16.59 -1.67 7.07
N LYS A 27 17.62 -0.88 6.78
CA LYS A 27 18.47 -0.28 7.82
C LYS A 27 17.66 0.61 8.77
N LYS A 28 16.74 1.43 8.24
CA LYS A 28 15.89 2.32 9.04
C LYS A 28 14.92 1.52 9.91
N ALA A 29 14.24 0.52 9.35
CA ALA A 29 13.32 -0.34 10.08
C ALA A 29 14.01 -1.10 11.23
N VAL A 30 15.18 -1.67 10.96
CA VAL A 30 16.00 -2.36 11.99
C VAL A 30 16.46 -1.39 13.07
N GLY A 31 16.94 -0.19 12.69
CA GLY A 31 17.38 0.85 13.60
C GLY A 31 16.28 1.39 14.51
N ASP A 32 15.02 1.40 14.03
CA ASP A 32 13.82 1.76 14.79
C ASP A 32 13.26 0.58 15.62
N GLY A 33 13.90 -0.59 15.55
CA GLY A 33 13.49 -1.78 16.29
C GLY A 33 12.23 -2.46 15.76
N MET A 34 11.84 -2.21 14.50
CA MET A 34 10.78 -2.97 13.84
C MET A 34 11.17 -4.43 13.68
N ARG A 35 10.20 -5.35 13.76
CA ARG A 35 10.43 -6.80 13.60
C ARG A 35 10.46 -7.25 12.13
N GLY A 36 10.05 -6.38 11.21
CA GLY A 36 9.95 -6.66 9.79
C GLY A 36 9.50 -5.44 9.01
N MET A 37 9.39 -5.59 7.70
CA MET A 37 8.74 -4.64 6.80
C MET A 37 8.29 -5.32 5.51
N ALA A 38 7.29 -4.76 4.86
CA ALA A 38 6.90 -5.16 3.52
C ALA A 38 7.54 -4.25 2.46
N ILE A 39 7.58 -4.76 1.22
CA ILE A 39 7.60 -3.92 0.02
C ILE A 39 6.39 -4.28 -0.84
N THR A 40 5.75 -3.26 -1.41
CA THR A 40 4.50 -3.38 -2.17
C THR A 40 4.50 -2.46 -3.38
N ASP A 41 5.54 -2.57 -4.20
CA ASP A 41 5.72 -1.74 -5.39
C ASP A 41 4.53 -1.85 -6.37
N HIS A 42 4.25 -0.78 -7.12
CA HIS A 42 3.14 -0.68 -8.06
C HIS A 42 3.21 -1.72 -9.17
N GLY A 43 2.36 -2.73 -9.11
CA GLY A 43 2.17 -3.74 -10.15
C GLY A 43 3.38 -4.63 -10.43
N VAL A 44 4.43 -4.60 -9.59
CA VAL A 44 5.67 -5.34 -9.78
C VAL A 44 6.19 -5.97 -8.48
N MET A 45 7.07 -6.96 -8.63
CA MET A 45 7.79 -7.62 -7.54
C MET A 45 9.32 -7.54 -7.72
N TYR A 46 9.83 -6.51 -8.39
CA TYR A 46 11.24 -6.42 -8.75
C TYR A 46 12.16 -6.30 -7.54
N GLY A 47 11.73 -5.61 -6.48
CA GLY A 47 12.49 -5.40 -5.24
C GLY A 47 12.58 -6.63 -4.32
N VAL A 48 11.78 -7.67 -4.56
CA VAL A 48 11.65 -8.83 -3.63
C VAL A 48 12.99 -9.53 -3.40
N LYS A 49 13.80 -9.73 -4.45
CA LYS A 49 15.13 -10.36 -4.32
C LYS A 49 16.08 -9.50 -3.50
N GLU A 50 16.10 -8.19 -3.74
CA GLU A 50 16.95 -7.26 -2.99
C GLU A 50 16.53 -7.22 -1.51
N LEU A 51 15.22 -7.19 -1.21
CA LEU A 51 14.73 -7.26 0.17
C LEU A 51 15.18 -8.56 0.86
N ALA A 52 15.04 -9.69 0.17
CA ALA A 52 15.45 -11.00 0.70
C ALA A 52 16.95 -11.01 1.05
N ASP A 53 17.81 -10.49 0.16
CA ASP A 53 19.25 -10.45 0.36
C ASP A 53 19.64 -9.50 1.50
N CYS A 54 19.03 -8.31 1.56
CA CYS A 54 19.25 -7.35 2.64
C CYS A 54 18.87 -7.95 4.00
N CYS A 55 17.69 -8.57 4.09
CA CYS A 55 17.24 -9.21 5.32
C CYS A 55 18.11 -10.41 5.71
N ALA A 56 18.56 -11.22 4.75
CA ALA A 56 19.48 -12.35 5.04
C ALA A 56 20.81 -11.86 5.64
N LYS A 57 21.35 -10.75 5.12
CA LYS A 57 22.56 -10.11 5.68
C LYS A 57 22.33 -9.63 7.10
N VAL A 58 21.28 -8.84 7.33
CA VAL A 58 20.90 -8.35 8.66
C VAL A 58 20.68 -9.51 9.63
N ASN A 59 19.98 -10.54 9.21
CA ASN A 59 19.67 -11.70 10.06
C ASN A 59 20.90 -12.52 10.43
N LYS A 60 21.95 -12.52 9.63
CA LYS A 60 23.24 -13.12 9.99
C LYS A 60 23.88 -12.37 11.18
N GLU A 61 23.82 -11.05 11.16
CA GLU A 61 24.35 -10.20 12.24
C GLU A 61 23.49 -10.35 13.50
N ARG A 62 22.17 -10.22 13.39
CA ARG A 62 21.21 -10.40 14.50
C ARG A 62 21.34 -11.76 15.18
N LYS A 63 21.54 -12.84 14.41
CA LYS A 63 21.76 -14.17 14.96
C LYS A 63 23.05 -14.27 15.80
N ALA A 64 24.12 -13.59 15.37
CA ALA A 64 25.37 -13.54 16.14
C ALA A 64 25.20 -12.80 17.47
N GLU A 65 24.25 -11.87 17.56
CA GLU A 65 23.90 -11.11 18.74
C GLU A 65 22.78 -11.75 19.59
N GLY A 66 22.25 -12.92 19.18
CA GLY A 66 21.16 -13.61 19.86
C GLY A 66 19.79 -12.94 19.72
N LEU A 67 19.62 -12.10 18.71
CA LEU A 67 18.37 -11.38 18.43
C LEU A 67 17.46 -12.17 17.48
N GLU A 68 16.14 -11.94 17.62
CA GLU A 68 15.14 -12.51 16.70
C GLU A 68 15.35 -12.00 15.26
N PRO A 69 15.09 -12.83 14.23
CA PRO A 69 15.28 -12.46 12.86
C PRO A 69 14.32 -11.35 12.43
N PHE A 70 14.81 -10.40 11.64
CA PHE A 70 14.00 -9.39 10.96
C PHE A 70 13.25 -10.03 9.79
N LYS A 71 11.94 -9.81 9.71
CA LYS A 71 11.05 -10.50 8.78
C LYS A 71 10.85 -9.72 7.47
N PRO A 72 11.32 -10.22 6.31
CA PRO A 72 10.89 -9.67 5.02
C PRO A 72 9.45 -10.09 4.73
N ILE A 73 8.62 -9.15 4.27
CA ILE A 73 7.26 -9.42 3.80
C ILE A 73 7.21 -9.05 2.32
N PHE A 74 6.89 -10.01 1.48
CA PHE A 74 6.84 -9.85 0.03
C PHE A 74 5.42 -9.52 -0.41
N GLY A 75 5.27 -8.41 -1.09
CA GLY A 75 3.97 -7.93 -1.55
C GLY A 75 4.05 -7.22 -2.89
N CYS A 76 2.90 -6.73 -3.30
CA CYS A 76 2.71 -5.89 -4.46
C CYS A 76 1.43 -5.07 -4.26
N GLU A 77 1.45 -3.78 -4.54
CA GLU A 77 0.24 -3.02 -4.74
C GLU A 77 -0.25 -3.25 -6.17
N MET A 78 -1.28 -4.07 -6.30
CA MET A 78 -1.83 -4.48 -7.58
C MET A 78 -2.89 -3.50 -8.08
N TYR A 79 -3.09 -3.48 -9.39
CA TYR A 79 -4.23 -2.82 -10.03
C TYR A 79 -5.32 -3.85 -10.32
N VAL A 80 -6.50 -3.69 -9.73
CA VAL A 80 -7.68 -4.53 -9.99
C VAL A 80 -8.55 -3.85 -11.03
N ALA A 81 -8.82 -4.52 -12.13
CA ALA A 81 -9.66 -3.98 -13.21
C ALA A 81 -11.05 -3.62 -12.69
N ARG A 82 -11.62 -2.50 -13.17
CA ARG A 82 -12.97 -2.05 -12.77
C ARG A 82 -14.06 -3.01 -13.23
N ARG A 83 -13.82 -3.70 -14.33
CA ARG A 83 -14.67 -4.76 -14.90
C ARG A 83 -13.86 -6.05 -14.98
N THR A 84 -13.42 -6.45 -16.15
CA THR A 84 -12.49 -7.58 -16.32
C THR A 84 -11.14 -7.08 -16.87
N LYS A 85 -10.09 -7.86 -16.70
CA LYS A 85 -8.76 -7.50 -17.24
C LYS A 85 -8.70 -7.53 -18.77
N GLU A 86 -9.62 -8.24 -19.40
CA GLU A 86 -9.79 -8.31 -20.86
C GLU A 86 -10.44 -7.03 -21.43
N ASP A 87 -11.23 -6.31 -20.64
CA ASP A 87 -11.87 -5.06 -21.04
C ASP A 87 -10.83 -3.95 -21.25
N LYS A 88 -10.88 -3.24 -22.38
CA LYS A 88 -9.88 -2.24 -22.80
C LYS A 88 -10.52 -1.01 -23.43
N ASP A 89 -11.50 -0.44 -22.73
CA ASP A 89 -12.21 0.77 -23.15
C ASP A 89 -11.90 1.93 -22.21
N LYS A 90 -11.14 2.92 -22.68
CA LYS A 90 -10.78 4.11 -21.92
C LYS A 90 -12.01 4.93 -21.47
N ALA A 91 -13.07 4.97 -22.28
CA ALA A 91 -14.30 5.71 -21.93
C ALA A 91 -15.03 5.07 -20.74
N MET A 92 -14.84 3.76 -20.53
CA MET A 92 -15.38 3.03 -19.39
C MET A 92 -14.41 3.01 -18.18
N GLY A 93 -13.26 3.69 -18.25
CA GLY A 93 -12.28 3.77 -17.19
C GLY A 93 -11.36 2.55 -17.08
N ASP A 94 -11.30 1.68 -18.10
CA ASP A 94 -10.45 0.48 -18.07
C ASP A 94 -8.94 0.79 -18.15
N ASN A 95 -8.56 2.03 -18.47
CA ASN A 95 -7.16 2.48 -18.50
C ASN A 95 -6.54 2.64 -17.10
N SER A 96 -7.30 2.39 -16.04
CA SER A 96 -6.86 2.38 -14.65
C SER A 96 -7.38 1.13 -13.94
N GLY A 97 -6.98 0.93 -12.69
CA GLY A 97 -7.50 -0.12 -11.81
C GLY A 97 -7.63 0.42 -10.40
N TYR A 98 -8.38 -0.28 -9.56
CA TYR A 98 -8.36 -0.03 -8.13
C TYR A 98 -7.07 -0.58 -7.53
N HIS A 99 -6.49 0.14 -6.59
CA HIS A 99 -5.32 -0.34 -5.86
C HIS A 99 -5.73 -1.43 -4.86
N LEU A 100 -4.88 -2.43 -4.70
CA LEU A 100 -5.05 -3.51 -3.74
C LEU A 100 -3.68 -3.96 -3.24
N VAL A 101 -3.43 -3.83 -1.94
CA VAL A 101 -2.19 -4.34 -1.35
C VAL A 101 -2.34 -5.84 -1.13
N VAL A 102 -1.43 -6.61 -1.73
CA VAL A 102 -1.42 -8.07 -1.64
C VAL A 102 -0.08 -8.55 -1.09
N LEU A 103 -0.10 -9.25 0.03
CA LEU A 103 1.07 -9.74 0.74
C LEU A 103 1.10 -11.28 0.74
N ALA A 104 2.29 -11.85 0.60
CA ALA A 104 2.48 -13.29 0.70
C ALA A 104 2.52 -13.72 2.18
N LYS A 105 1.51 -14.46 2.65
CA LYS A 105 1.43 -15.04 4.00
C LYS A 105 2.41 -16.20 4.19
N ASN A 106 2.64 -16.95 3.12
CA ASN A 106 3.47 -18.14 3.11
C ASN A 106 4.02 -18.44 1.70
N TYR A 107 4.78 -19.54 1.55
CA TYR A 107 5.38 -19.89 0.26
C TYR A 107 4.34 -20.17 -0.85
N LYS A 108 3.17 -20.72 -0.52
CA LYS A 108 2.08 -20.92 -1.48
C LYS A 108 1.56 -19.56 -1.96
N GLY A 109 1.32 -18.63 -1.04
CA GLY A 109 0.91 -17.27 -1.36
C GLY A 109 1.95 -16.52 -2.19
N TYR A 110 3.24 -16.65 -1.87
CA TYR A 110 4.31 -16.09 -2.69
C TYR A 110 4.26 -16.56 -4.15
N LYS A 111 4.07 -17.88 -4.37
CA LYS A 111 3.91 -18.42 -5.73
C LYS A 111 2.62 -17.95 -6.41
N ASN A 112 1.54 -17.78 -5.67
CA ASN A 112 0.29 -17.26 -6.18
C ASN A 112 0.41 -15.77 -6.54
N LEU A 113 1.08 -14.96 -5.70
CA LEU A 113 1.36 -13.55 -5.99
C LEU A 113 2.20 -13.39 -7.27
N ILE A 114 3.24 -14.21 -7.47
CA ILE A 114 4.00 -14.23 -8.73
C ILE A 114 3.07 -14.47 -9.94
N LYS A 115 2.13 -15.42 -9.83
CA LYS A 115 1.19 -15.71 -10.92
C LYS A 115 0.25 -14.53 -11.18
N LEU A 116 -0.31 -13.93 -10.13
CA LEU A 116 -1.18 -12.76 -10.23
C LEU A 116 -0.46 -11.61 -10.94
N VAL A 117 0.74 -11.24 -10.48
CA VAL A 117 1.54 -10.16 -11.08
C VAL A 117 1.91 -10.50 -12.53
N SER A 118 2.37 -11.73 -12.80
CA SER A 118 2.73 -12.14 -14.17
C SER A 118 1.54 -12.08 -15.13
N ARG A 119 0.36 -12.57 -14.70
CA ARG A 119 -0.85 -12.53 -15.52
C ARG A 119 -1.35 -11.10 -15.73
N ALA A 120 -1.24 -10.24 -14.73
CA ALA A 120 -1.56 -8.83 -14.87
C ALA A 120 -0.76 -8.16 -15.99
N TRP A 121 0.53 -8.51 -16.11
CA TRP A 121 1.40 -8.01 -17.18
C TRP A 121 1.13 -8.66 -18.53
N VAL A 122 0.94 -9.97 -18.59
CA VAL A 122 0.82 -10.72 -19.87
C VAL A 122 -0.59 -10.59 -20.45
N ASP A 123 -1.62 -10.80 -19.62
CA ASP A 123 -3.01 -10.89 -20.06
C ASP A 123 -3.76 -9.56 -19.84
N GLY A 124 -3.50 -8.89 -18.72
CA GLY A 124 -4.30 -7.76 -18.22
C GLY A 124 -3.75 -6.37 -18.54
N TYR A 125 -2.63 -6.25 -19.27
CA TYR A 125 -2.03 -4.95 -19.52
C TYR A 125 -2.89 -4.07 -20.43
N TYR A 126 -3.28 -2.92 -19.87
CA TYR A 126 -3.89 -1.81 -20.60
C TYR A 126 -3.63 -0.53 -19.81
N TYR A 127 -2.62 0.27 -20.21
CA TYR A 127 -2.01 1.38 -19.47
C TYR A 127 -1.34 0.96 -18.14
N LYS A 128 -1.93 0.04 -17.39
CA LYS A 128 -1.42 -0.55 -16.15
C LYS A 128 -1.55 -2.08 -16.22
N PRO A 129 -0.70 -2.84 -15.50
CA PRO A 129 -0.84 -4.29 -15.38
C PRO A 129 -2.00 -4.60 -14.42
N ARG A 130 -3.15 -5.04 -14.97
CA ARG A 130 -4.37 -5.24 -14.18
C ARG A 130 -4.64 -6.72 -13.95
N THR A 131 -4.91 -7.08 -12.71
CA THR A 131 -5.60 -8.32 -12.35
C THR A 131 -7.11 -8.08 -12.31
N ASP A 132 -7.90 -9.10 -12.04
CA ASP A 132 -9.34 -9.01 -11.81
C ASP A 132 -9.81 -9.99 -10.76
N ARG A 133 -11.11 -9.95 -10.44
CA ARG A 133 -11.72 -10.83 -9.44
C ARG A 133 -11.55 -12.31 -9.79
N SER A 134 -11.60 -12.69 -11.06
CA SER A 134 -11.46 -14.08 -11.49
C SER A 134 -10.06 -14.66 -11.21
N ASP A 135 -9.02 -13.85 -11.41
CA ASP A 135 -7.66 -14.25 -11.07
C ASP A 135 -7.45 -14.25 -9.54
N LEU A 136 -8.04 -13.29 -8.82
CA LEU A 136 -7.99 -13.30 -7.34
C LEU A 136 -8.65 -14.55 -6.76
N GLU A 137 -9.86 -14.92 -7.23
CA GLU A 137 -10.54 -16.16 -6.83
C GLU A 137 -9.67 -17.40 -7.09
N ARG A 138 -8.97 -17.43 -8.22
CA ARG A 138 -8.13 -18.58 -8.60
C ARG A 138 -6.85 -18.70 -7.77
N TYR A 139 -6.28 -17.59 -7.31
CA TYR A 139 -4.95 -17.53 -6.71
C TYR A 139 -4.94 -16.93 -5.30
N HIS A 140 -6.08 -16.84 -4.59
CA HIS A 140 -6.20 -16.22 -3.27
C HIS A 140 -5.43 -16.93 -2.16
N GLU A 141 -5.22 -18.25 -2.28
CA GLU A 141 -4.69 -19.07 -1.19
C GLU A 141 -3.30 -18.61 -0.73
N GLY A 142 -3.15 -18.39 0.59
CA GLY A 142 -1.90 -17.98 1.21
C GLY A 142 -1.53 -16.51 1.03
N LEU A 143 -2.50 -15.67 0.68
CA LEU A 143 -2.36 -14.23 0.58
C LEU A 143 -3.04 -13.53 1.75
N ILE A 144 -2.47 -12.39 2.14
CA ILE A 144 -3.10 -11.36 3.00
C ILE A 144 -3.38 -10.16 2.11
N VAL A 145 -4.55 -9.55 2.26
CA VAL A 145 -4.99 -8.47 1.38
C VAL A 145 -5.47 -7.28 2.20
N CYS A 146 -5.04 -6.07 1.83
CA CYS A 146 -5.51 -4.82 2.42
C CYS A 146 -6.18 -3.93 1.36
N SER A 147 -7.17 -3.14 1.78
CA SER A 147 -8.01 -2.33 0.88
C SER A 147 -7.29 -1.16 0.19
N ALA A 148 -6.00 -0.99 0.45
CA ALA A 148 -5.11 0.03 -0.08
C ALA A 148 -5.50 1.48 0.27
N CYS A 149 -4.93 2.45 -0.46
CA CYS A 149 -5.12 3.88 -0.27
C CYS A 149 -6.49 4.36 -0.80
N ILE A 150 -6.68 5.69 -0.91
CA ILE A 150 -7.91 6.28 -1.47
C ILE A 150 -8.21 5.87 -2.93
N ALA A 151 -7.26 5.22 -3.62
CA ALA A 151 -7.44 4.63 -4.94
C ALA A 151 -7.92 3.16 -4.91
N GLY A 152 -8.01 2.54 -3.73
CA GLY A 152 -8.59 1.21 -3.56
C GLY A 152 -10.09 1.15 -3.89
N GLU A 153 -10.63 -0.04 -4.17
CA GLU A 153 -12.04 -0.18 -4.58
C GLU A 153 -13.00 0.31 -3.50
N VAL A 154 -12.84 -0.15 -2.27
CA VAL A 154 -13.72 0.22 -1.15
C VAL A 154 -13.64 1.71 -0.82
N PRO A 155 -12.45 2.31 -0.57
CA PRO A 155 -12.36 3.73 -0.29
C PRO A 155 -12.80 4.60 -1.47
N ARG A 156 -12.56 4.19 -2.73
CA ARG A 156 -13.02 4.94 -3.90
C ARG A 156 -14.55 5.02 -3.98
N LYS A 157 -15.23 3.89 -3.79
CA LYS A 157 -16.70 3.85 -3.75
C LYS A 157 -17.28 4.71 -2.63
N ILE A 158 -16.65 4.72 -1.44
CA ILE A 158 -17.02 5.63 -0.35
C ILE A 158 -16.91 7.10 -0.79
N LEU A 159 -15.80 7.45 -1.42
CA LEU A 159 -15.54 8.83 -1.88
C LEU A 159 -16.48 9.26 -3.02
N ASP A 160 -16.90 8.34 -3.86
CA ASP A 160 -17.88 8.56 -4.92
C ASP A 160 -19.33 8.59 -4.38
N GLY A 161 -19.55 8.28 -3.10
CA GLY A 161 -20.87 8.28 -2.45
C GLY A 161 -21.64 6.97 -2.60
N ASP A 162 -21.04 5.95 -3.21
CA ASP A 162 -21.59 4.61 -3.39
C ASP A 162 -21.30 3.74 -2.15
N LEU A 163 -22.00 4.04 -1.04
CA LEU A 163 -21.76 3.33 0.24
C LEU A 163 -22.21 1.87 0.18
N GLU A 164 -23.26 1.55 -0.56
CA GLU A 164 -23.71 0.16 -0.72
C GLU A 164 -22.71 -0.64 -1.57
N GLY A 165 -22.25 -0.10 -2.69
CA GLY A 165 -21.20 -0.74 -3.49
C GLY A 165 -19.88 -0.88 -2.75
N ALA A 166 -19.55 0.05 -1.83
CA ALA A 166 -18.38 -0.08 -0.95
C ALA A 166 -18.54 -1.26 0.02
N ARG A 167 -19.73 -1.41 0.60
CA ARG A 167 -20.09 -2.51 1.48
C ARG A 167 -20.02 -3.86 0.75
N GLU A 168 -20.64 -3.95 -0.43
CA GLU A 168 -20.60 -5.15 -1.28
C GLU A 168 -19.18 -5.54 -1.67
N ALA A 169 -18.34 -4.58 -2.03
CA ALA A 169 -16.94 -4.82 -2.34
C ALA A 169 -16.17 -5.34 -1.12
N ALA A 170 -16.32 -4.69 0.05
CA ALA A 170 -15.67 -5.13 1.29
C ALA A 170 -16.12 -6.56 1.68
N GLN A 171 -17.41 -6.87 1.55
CA GLN A 171 -17.95 -8.20 1.82
C GLN A 171 -17.37 -9.23 0.85
N TRP A 172 -17.28 -8.93 -0.44
CA TRP A 172 -16.72 -9.85 -1.44
C TRP A 172 -15.26 -10.21 -1.12
N TYR A 173 -14.43 -9.21 -0.77
CA TYR A 173 -13.05 -9.46 -0.37
C TYR A 173 -12.98 -10.29 0.93
N HIS A 174 -13.84 -9.97 1.90
CA HIS A 174 -13.90 -10.70 3.16
C HIS A 174 -14.36 -12.15 2.97
N ASP A 175 -15.35 -12.40 2.11
CA ASP A 175 -15.81 -13.76 1.79
C ASP A 175 -14.70 -14.59 1.11
N LEU A 176 -13.85 -13.96 0.30
CA LEU A 176 -12.78 -14.63 -0.41
C LEU A 176 -11.54 -14.90 0.47
N PHE A 177 -11.13 -13.91 1.28
CA PHE A 177 -9.87 -13.98 2.04
C PHE A 177 -10.08 -14.24 3.54
N GLY A 178 -11.31 -14.17 4.03
CA GLY A 178 -11.64 -14.36 5.45
C GLY A 178 -10.87 -13.42 6.36
N ASP A 179 -10.30 -13.95 7.43
CA ASP A 179 -9.49 -13.22 8.40
C ASP A 179 -8.18 -12.63 7.85
N ASP A 180 -7.82 -12.93 6.61
CA ASP A 180 -6.66 -12.39 5.91
C ASP A 180 -7.00 -11.17 5.05
N TYR A 181 -8.24 -10.64 5.13
CA TYR A 181 -8.63 -9.36 4.56
C TYR A 181 -8.69 -8.27 5.63
N TYR A 182 -8.13 -7.10 5.30
CA TYR A 182 -8.06 -5.94 6.19
C TYR A 182 -8.55 -4.67 5.49
N LEU A 183 -9.31 -3.84 6.20
CA LEU A 183 -9.58 -2.46 5.77
C LEU A 183 -8.43 -1.57 6.23
N GLU A 184 -7.82 -0.87 5.30
CA GLU A 184 -6.59 -0.10 5.49
C GLU A 184 -6.91 1.37 5.77
N LEU A 185 -6.36 1.90 6.86
CA LEU A 185 -6.47 3.31 7.25
C LEU A 185 -5.16 4.04 6.96
N GLN A 186 -5.26 5.19 6.33
CA GLN A 186 -4.13 6.09 6.08
C GLN A 186 -4.44 7.50 6.58
N ARG A 187 -3.45 8.20 7.12
CA ARG A 187 -3.58 9.57 7.65
C ARG A 187 -2.35 10.40 7.30
N HIS A 188 -2.50 11.28 6.32
CA HIS A 188 -1.45 12.21 5.87
C HIS A 188 -1.80 13.64 6.28
N GLU A 189 -2.09 13.85 7.57
CA GLU A 189 -2.38 15.17 8.11
C GLU A 189 -1.15 16.06 8.08
N VAL A 190 -1.31 17.27 7.55
CA VAL A 190 -0.30 18.34 7.59
C VAL A 190 -0.85 19.47 8.43
N LYS A 191 -0.13 19.91 9.45
CA LYS A 191 -0.57 20.99 10.34
C LYS A 191 -0.62 22.36 9.66
N ASP A 192 0.10 22.54 8.53
CA ASP A 192 0.10 23.77 7.76
C ASP A 192 -1.08 23.80 6.78
N PRO A 193 -2.11 24.65 6.99
CA PRO A 193 -3.28 24.73 6.12
C PRO A 193 -2.97 25.36 4.75
N SER A 194 -1.80 25.95 4.55
CA SER A 194 -1.39 26.52 3.25
C SER A 194 -0.98 25.45 2.24
N VAL A 195 -0.62 24.27 2.70
CA VAL A 195 -0.20 23.16 1.85
C VAL A 195 -1.39 22.57 1.11
N VAL A 196 -1.36 22.64 -0.23
CA VAL A 196 -2.47 22.20 -1.10
C VAL A 196 -2.82 20.73 -0.87
N ALA A 197 -1.81 19.87 -0.77
CA ALA A 197 -2.00 18.43 -0.52
C ALA A 197 -2.80 18.14 0.76
N ASN A 198 -2.66 18.96 1.80
CA ASN A 198 -3.45 18.83 3.03
C ASN A 198 -4.95 19.11 2.81
N ARG A 199 -5.28 19.99 1.86
CA ARG A 199 -6.67 20.29 1.51
C ARG A 199 -7.29 19.22 0.60
N GLU A 200 -6.49 18.52 -0.16
CA GLU A 200 -6.92 17.55 -1.16
C GLU A 200 -6.90 16.12 -0.63
N THR A 201 -5.79 15.67 -0.05
CA THR A 201 -5.58 14.27 0.34
C THR A 201 -6.17 13.94 1.70
N PHE A 202 -5.79 14.67 2.75
CA PHE A 202 -6.21 14.33 4.11
C PHE A 202 -7.73 14.40 4.35
N PRO A 203 -8.48 15.39 3.82
CA PRO A 203 -9.94 15.39 3.93
C PRO A 203 -10.60 14.17 3.27
N LEU A 204 -10.05 13.67 2.16
CA LEU A 204 -10.53 12.45 1.50
C LEU A 204 -10.25 11.22 2.37
N GLN A 205 -9.03 11.10 2.90
CA GLN A 205 -8.68 10.01 3.81
C GLN A 205 -9.56 10.04 5.07
N GLN A 206 -9.78 11.21 5.66
CA GLN A 206 -10.63 11.37 6.84
C GLN A 206 -12.08 10.93 6.57
N ARG A 207 -12.62 11.27 5.39
CA ARG A 207 -13.96 10.83 4.97
C ARG A 207 -14.01 9.32 4.73
N ALA A 208 -13.02 8.76 4.04
CA ALA A 208 -12.93 7.32 3.79
C ALA A 208 -12.78 6.55 5.11
N ASN A 209 -11.86 6.96 5.99
CA ASN A 209 -11.57 6.27 7.26
C ASN A 209 -12.80 6.15 8.17
N ARG A 210 -13.66 7.18 8.24
CA ARG A 210 -14.90 7.10 9.02
C ARG A 210 -15.80 5.96 8.58
N GLU A 211 -15.97 5.80 7.27
CA GLU A 211 -16.80 4.73 6.70
C GLU A 211 -16.10 3.37 6.75
N LEU A 212 -14.78 3.32 6.55
CA LEU A 212 -14.01 2.08 6.69
C LEU A 212 -14.09 1.53 8.12
N ILE A 213 -13.97 2.38 9.15
CA ILE A 213 -14.14 1.98 10.57
C ILE A 213 -15.57 1.49 10.82
N ARG A 214 -16.59 2.13 10.24
CA ARG A 214 -17.98 1.68 10.33
C ARG A 214 -18.17 0.30 9.69
N LEU A 215 -17.69 0.13 8.46
CA LEU A 215 -17.76 -1.14 7.73
C LEU A 215 -16.99 -2.26 8.43
N ALA A 216 -15.82 -1.97 9.00
CA ALA A 216 -15.03 -2.92 9.77
C ALA A 216 -15.85 -3.51 10.93
N LYS A 217 -16.54 -2.66 11.69
CA LYS A 217 -17.41 -3.10 12.78
C LYS A 217 -18.65 -3.86 12.31
N GLU A 218 -19.26 -3.40 11.22
CA GLU A 218 -20.47 -4.02 10.65
C GLU A 218 -20.20 -5.41 10.10
N LEU A 219 -19.10 -5.59 9.37
CA LEU A 219 -18.77 -6.82 8.66
C LEU A 219 -17.80 -7.74 9.43
N GLY A 220 -17.32 -7.31 10.60
CA GLY A 220 -16.33 -8.08 11.37
C GLY A 220 -14.94 -8.13 10.74
N ILE A 221 -14.59 -7.16 9.87
CA ILE A 221 -13.31 -7.07 9.20
C ILE A 221 -12.31 -6.33 10.09
N LYS A 222 -11.08 -6.83 10.17
CA LYS A 222 -10.02 -6.18 10.93
C LYS A 222 -9.54 -4.91 10.23
N LEU A 223 -9.07 -3.95 11.03
CA LEU A 223 -8.41 -2.75 10.54
C LEU A 223 -6.89 -2.91 10.56
N VAL A 224 -6.21 -2.27 9.62
CA VAL A 224 -4.76 -2.08 9.65
C VAL A 224 -4.44 -0.63 9.29
N CYS A 225 -3.39 -0.05 9.87
CA CYS A 225 -2.93 1.26 9.47
C CYS A 225 -1.61 1.18 8.70
N THR A 226 -1.48 2.02 7.68
CA THR A 226 -0.27 2.15 6.88
C THR A 226 0.04 3.61 6.60
N ASN A 227 1.21 3.87 6.03
CA ASN A 227 1.62 5.21 5.64
C ASN A 227 1.86 5.38 4.14
N ASP A 228 1.68 4.33 3.35
CA ASP A 228 1.89 4.39 1.89
C ASP A 228 3.23 5.07 1.54
N CYS A 229 4.33 4.49 2.09
CA CYS A 229 5.63 5.13 2.08
C CYS A 229 6.21 5.19 0.67
N HIS A 230 6.61 6.39 0.22
CA HIS A 230 7.22 6.62 -1.09
C HIS A 230 8.66 7.15 -1.00
N PHE A 231 9.06 7.67 0.15
CA PHE A 231 10.42 8.17 0.40
C PHE A 231 10.88 7.86 1.82
N GLU A 232 12.20 7.96 2.05
CA GLU A 232 12.83 7.46 3.28
C GLU A 232 12.61 8.37 4.48
N ASN A 233 12.81 9.67 4.30
CA ASN A 233 12.83 10.64 5.38
C ASN A 233 12.06 11.89 5.02
N ARG A 234 11.57 12.60 6.03
CA ARG A 234 10.82 13.86 5.84
C ARG A 234 11.60 14.89 5.00
N GLU A 235 12.92 14.94 5.18
CA GLU A 235 13.80 15.87 4.48
C GLU A 235 13.91 15.58 2.98
N THR A 236 13.58 14.37 2.54
CA THR A 236 13.65 13.98 1.12
C THR A 236 12.35 14.20 0.37
N ALA A 237 11.33 14.76 1.02
CA ALA A 237 10.02 15.04 0.40
C ALA A 237 10.10 15.95 -0.82
N GLU A 238 11.00 16.96 -0.82
CA GLU A 238 11.19 17.84 -1.98
C GLU A 238 11.80 17.10 -3.17
N ALA A 239 12.76 16.20 -2.93
CA ALA A 239 13.34 15.40 -4.00
C ALA A 239 12.32 14.42 -4.60
N HIS A 240 11.40 13.89 -3.77
CA HIS A 240 10.28 13.09 -4.22
C HIS A 240 9.30 13.90 -5.08
N ASP A 241 9.00 15.14 -4.71
CA ASP A 241 8.13 16.05 -5.47
C ASP A 241 8.69 16.32 -6.89
N HIS A 242 10.03 16.47 -7.01
CA HIS A 242 10.69 16.57 -8.33
C HIS A 242 10.56 15.28 -9.15
N LEU A 243 10.63 14.11 -8.48
CA LEU A 243 10.44 12.82 -9.16
C LEU A 243 9.03 12.69 -9.74
N LEU A 244 8.00 13.18 -9.02
CA LEU A 244 6.63 13.20 -9.53
C LEU A 244 6.48 14.10 -10.75
N CYS A 245 7.11 15.29 -10.77
CA CYS A 245 7.12 16.16 -11.95
C CYS A 245 7.76 15.48 -13.16
N LEU A 246 8.86 14.74 -12.94
CA LEU A 246 9.46 13.94 -14.02
C LEU A 246 8.51 12.85 -14.52
N SER A 247 7.78 12.19 -13.62
CA SER A 247 6.82 11.13 -13.95
C SER A 247 5.64 11.64 -14.78
N THR A 248 5.09 12.79 -14.39
CA THR A 248 3.89 13.39 -15.02
C THR A 248 4.21 14.32 -16.19
N GLN A 249 5.49 14.69 -16.37
CA GLN A 249 5.96 15.68 -17.35
C GLN A 249 5.34 17.07 -17.11
N GLU A 250 5.16 17.42 -15.84
CA GLU A 250 4.63 18.69 -15.39
C GLU A 250 5.71 19.53 -14.70
N ASP A 251 5.59 20.84 -14.72
CA ASP A 251 6.53 21.75 -14.06
C ASP A 251 6.18 21.90 -12.57
N LEU A 252 7.18 22.18 -11.74
CA LEU A 252 7.03 22.33 -10.29
C LEU A 252 6.06 23.46 -9.89
N ASP A 253 5.98 24.48 -10.68
CA ASP A 253 5.13 25.66 -10.47
C ASP A 253 3.73 25.54 -11.09
N ASP A 254 3.44 24.42 -11.80
CA ASP A 254 2.08 24.19 -12.30
C ASP A 254 1.12 23.97 -11.11
N PRO A 255 0.10 24.81 -10.95
CA PRO A 255 -0.85 24.70 -9.84
C PRO A 255 -1.73 23.44 -9.91
N ASN A 256 -1.87 22.85 -11.11
CA ASN A 256 -2.75 21.69 -11.33
C ASN A 256 -2.01 20.35 -11.33
N ARG A 257 -0.68 20.36 -11.15
CA ARG A 257 0.12 19.14 -11.18
C ARG A 257 -0.24 18.17 -10.05
N MET A 258 0.04 16.89 -10.26
CA MET A 258 -0.04 15.88 -9.22
C MET A 258 0.92 16.21 -8.06
N ARG A 259 0.42 16.09 -6.83
CA ARG A 259 1.20 16.27 -5.59
C ARG A 259 0.82 15.22 -4.57
N TYR A 260 1.80 14.80 -3.80
CA TYR A 260 1.58 14.07 -2.56
C TYR A 260 1.51 15.04 -1.38
N SER A 261 1.06 14.50 -0.23
CA SER A 261 0.92 15.29 1.00
C SER A 261 2.26 15.67 1.64
N LYS A 262 3.36 15.08 1.17
CA LYS A 262 4.70 15.10 1.79
C LYS A 262 4.71 14.45 3.18
N GLN A 263 3.75 13.57 3.47
CA GLN A 263 3.66 12.78 4.69
C GLN A 263 4.00 11.30 4.46
N GLU A 264 4.31 10.92 3.23
CA GLU A 264 4.53 9.54 2.77
C GLU A 264 5.97 9.05 3.02
N TRP A 265 6.67 9.60 4.06
CA TRP A 265 7.97 9.04 4.45
C TRP A 265 7.81 7.77 5.28
N PHE A 266 8.89 7.02 5.37
CA PHE A 266 8.97 5.83 6.21
C PHE A 266 9.06 6.25 7.69
N LYS A 267 7.89 6.43 8.33
CA LYS A 267 7.74 6.89 9.72
C LYS A 267 8.29 5.87 10.72
N THR A 268 8.75 6.36 11.87
CA THR A 268 9.11 5.50 13.00
C THR A 268 7.87 4.87 13.63
N ARG A 269 8.07 3.82 14.44
CA ARG A 269 6.98 3.22 15.24
C ARG A 269 6.31 4.25 16.14
N GLU A 270 7.10 5.15 16.76
CA GLU A 270 6.59 6.23 17.60
C GLU A 270 5.68 7.17 16.80
N GLU A 271 6.15 7.67 15.66
CA GLU A 271 5.36 8.54 14.77
C GLU A 271 4.05 7.87 14.33
N MET A 272 4.07 6.57 13.98
CA MET A 272 2.86 5.84 13.60
C MET A 272 1.91 5.66 14.79
N ASN A 273 2.43 5.37 15.99
CA ASN A 273 1.62 5.29 17.20
C ASN A 273 0.98 6.63 17.56
N GLU A 274 1.64 7.76 17.32
CA GLU A 274 1.05 9.10 17.49
C GLU A 274 -0.08 9.36 16.48
N VAL A 275 0.16 9.04 15.19
CA VAL A 275 -0.83 9.26 14.12
C VAL A 275 -2.11 8.46 14.32
N PHE A 276 -2.02 7.26 14.87
CA PHE A 276 -3.15 6.33 15.04
C PHE A 276 -3.48 6.03 16.52
N ALA A 277 -3.15 6.95 17.45
CA ALA A 277 -3.35 6.76 18.88
C ALA A 277 -4.82 6.48 19.28
N ASP A 278 -5.79 6.90 18.48
CA ASP A 278 -7.22 6.70 18.68
C ASP A 278 -7.75 5.37 18.09
N VAL A 279 -6.92 4.62 17.35
CA VAL A 279 -7.28 3.32 16.74
C VAL A 279 -6.15 2.31 16.95
N PRO A 280 -5.79 2.02 18.23
CA PRO A 280 -4.64 1.17 18.55
C PRO A 280 -4.74 -0.25 18.00
N GLU A 281 -5.95 -0.77 17.80
CA GLU A 281 -6.17 -2.08 17.18
C GLU A 281 -5.67 -2.15 15.74
N ALA A 282 -5.69 -1.04 15.00
CA ALA A 282 -5.17 -0.98 13.63
C ALA A 282 -3.62 -0.96 13.56
N LEU A 283 -2.96 -0.58 14.67
CA LEU A 283 -1.51 -0.69 14.82
C LEU A 283 -1.10 -2.12 15.19
N ALA A 284 -1.91 -2.80 16.03
CA ALA A 284 -1.61 -4.11 16.58
C ALA A 284 -1.85 -5.26 15.58
N ASN A 285 -2.73 -5.07 14.59
CA ASN A 285 -3.04 -6.06 13.56
C ASN A 285 -1.96 -6.14 12.48
#